data_5597a309a3e02e79a979680ce25aea00
#
_entry.id   5597a309a3e02e79a979680ce25aea00
#
_cell.length_a   1.000
_cell.length_b   1.000
_cell.length_c   1.000
_cell.angle_alpha   90.00
_cell.angle_beta   90.00
_cell.angle_gamma   90.00
#
_symmetry.space_group_name_H-M   'P 1'
#
loop_
_entity.id
_entity.type
_entity.pdbx_description
1 polymer ?
#
loop_
_entity_poly.entity_id
_entity_poly.type
_entity_poly.pdbx_seq_one_letter_code
_entity_poly.pdbx_strand_id
1 'polypeptide(L)'
;MKSRLLAAALLALLVAAASPGLAQTAQPAAYQSAVADTLRPADEVARDPLRHPAEMLAFARVQPGQKIADIRPGAGYFTRLFARVVGEGGHVYAFVLNKTAERENPRADALVATYPNVSRVNGDLDAMTFDAPLDVVFMSQEYHDFHIPRFGVDVTKMNADIFKALKPGGLFVVIDHQAAPGAGNTVVETLHRIEGAQLRREVEAAGFVFDGESSAVANPVDDHTMNVFDEAIRGKTDQFVYRFRKPG
;
A
#
# COMPACT_ATOMS: atom_id res chain seq x y z
N MET A 1 -56.28 -31.07 54.78
CA MET A 1 -56.04 -30.54 53.41
C MET A 1 -54.65 -29.95 53.37
N LYS A 2 -53.68 -30.62 52.76
CA LYS A 2 -52.26 -30.19 52.70
C LYS A 2 -51.93 -29.86 51.24
N SER A 3 -51.80 -28.57 50.95
CA SER A 3 -51.35 -28.07 49.63
C SER A 3 -49.84 -28.24 49.48
N ARG A 4 -49.42 -28.94 48.44
CA ARG A 4 -48.00 -29.08 48.03
C ARG A 4 -47.74 -28.03 46.94
N LEU A 5 -46.83 -27.09 47.22
CA LEU A 5 -46.24 -26.20 46.26
C LEU A 5 -45.12 -26.92 45.54
N LEU A 6 -45.21 -27.08 44.23
CA LEU A 6 -44.11 -27.48 43.32
C LEU A 6 -43.33 -26.24 42.92
N ALA A 7 -42.07 -26.19 43.31
CA ALA A 7 -41.12 -25.21 42.77
C ALA A 7 -40.47 -25.77 41.47
N ALA A 8 -40.74 -25.10 40.35
CA ALA A 8 -40.06 -25.39 39.08
C ALA A 8 -38.78 -24.57 39.02
N ALA A 9 -37.64 -25.26 39.00
CA ALA A 9 -36.33 -24.64 38.77
C ALA A 9 -36.09 -24.54 37.26
N LEU A 10 -36.05 -23.29 36.72
CA LEU A 10 -35.58 -23.04 35.37
C LEU A 10 -34.04 -23.05 35.33
N LEU A 11 -33.48 -24.04 34.65
CA LEU A 11 -32.06 -24.12 34.33
C LEU A 11 -31.81 -23.32 33.05
N ALA A 12 -31.24 -22.12 33.15
CA ALA A 12 -30.82 -21.33 31.99
C ALA A 12 -29.47 -21.88 31.49
N LEU A 13 -29.48 -22.54 30.32
CA LEU A 13 -28.25 -22.87 29.58
C LEU A 13 -27.69 -21.60 28.93
N LEU A 14 -26.57 -21.09 29.44
CA LEU A 14 -25.74 -20.14 28.73
C LEU A 14 -24.98 -20.86 27.62
N VAL A 15 -25.41 -20.69 26.36
CA VAL A 15 -24.60 -21.10 25.22
C VAL A 15 -23.62 -19.96 24.96
N ALA A 16 -22.36 -20.16 25.32
CA ALA A 16 -21.28 -19.26 24.94
C ALA A 16 -21.03 -19.43 23.44
N ALA A 17 -21.46 -18.44 22.64
CA ALA A 17 -21.13 -18.36 21.24
C ALA A 17 -19.62 -18.05 21.14
N ALA A 18 -18.80 -19.05 20.80
CA ALA A 18 -17.42 -18.86 20.40
C ALA A 18 -17.42 -18.06 19.09
N SER A 19 -16.93 -16.82 19.12
CA SER A 19 -16.66 -16.05 17.91
C SER A 19 -15.66 -16.84 17.05
N PRO A 20 -15.93 -17.07 15.75
CA PRO A 20 -14.92 -17.67 14.88
C PRO A 20 -13.75 -16.71 14.78
N GLY A 21 -12.63 -17.04 15.41
CA GLY A 21 -11.37 -16.37 15.17
C GLY A 21 -11.09 -16.45 13.68
N LEU A 22 -10.88 -15.28 13.05
CA LEU A 22 -10.43 -15.21 11.66
C LEU A 22 -9.12 -15.99 11.58
N ALA A 23 -9.18 -17.19 11.02
CA ALA A 23 -7.99 -17.98 10.70
C ALA A 23 -7.13 -17.12 9.77
N GLN A 24 -6.00 -16.66 10.27
CA GLN A 24 -5.01 -15.95 9.46
C GLN A 24 -4.53 -16.94 8.41
N THR A 25 -4.99 -16.79 7.17
CA THR A 25 -4.58 -17.66 6.07
C THR A 25 -3.07 -17.56 5.93
N ALA A 26 -2.38 -18.71 5.98
CA ALA A 26 -0.91 -18.75 5.83
C ALA A 26 -0.51 -18.03 4.55
N GLN A 27 0.37 -17.04 4.68
CA GLN A 27 0.87 -16.28 3.53
C GLN A 27 1.63 -17.21 2.58
N PRO A 28 1.51 -17.05 1.25
CA PRO A 28 2.24 -17.86 0.30
C PRO A 28 3.73 -17.93 0.62
N ALA A 29 4.36 -19.10 0.43
CA ALA A 29 5.79 -19.31 0.71
C ALA A 29 6.68 -18.31 -0.04
N ALA A 30 6.26 -17.87 -1.23
CA ALA A 30 6.97 -16.85 -2.02
C ALA A 30 7.09 -15.50 -1.27
N TYR A 31 6.06 -15.09 -0.54
CA TYR A 31 6.10 -13.83 0.24
C TYR A 31 7.04 -13.96 1.43
N GLN A 32 7.00 -15.10 2.14
CA GLN A 32 7.92 -15.35 3.24
C GLN A 32 9.37 -15.38 2.77
N SER A 33 9.65 -16.00 1.61
CA SER A 33 10.97 -16.00 1.00
C SER A 33 11.44 -14.60 0.60
N ALA A 34 10.54 -13.76 0.08
CA ALA A 34 10.88 -12.38 -0.28
C ALA A 34 11.18 -11.53 0.97
N VAL A 35 10.43 -11.72 2.05
CA VAL A 35 10.68 -11.02 3.32
C VAL A 35 11.99 -11.47 3.97
N ALA A 36 12.34 -12.75 3.86
CA ALA A 36 13.58 -13.33 4.39
C ALA A 36 14.79 -13.15 3.46
N ASP A 37 14.69 -12.41 2.35
CA ASP A 37 15.78 -12.21 1.41
C ASP A 37 16.98 -11.53 2.09
N THR A 38 18.13 -12.20 2.06
CA THR A 38 19.38 -11.73 2.69
C THR A 38 20.02 -10.54 1.97
N LEU A 39 19.56 -10.20 0.76
CA LEU A 39 19.99 -9.01 0.03
C LEU A 39 19.27 -7.73 0.53
N ARG A 40 18.28 -7.87 1.39
CA ARG A 40 17.59 -6.72 2.00
C ARG A 40 18.49 -6.04 3.05
N PRO A 41 18.61 -4.71 3.02
CA PRO A 41 19.33 -3.97 4.05
C PRO A 41 18.74 -4.20 5.44
N ALA A 42 19.60 -4.28 6.47
CA ALA A 42 19.16 -4.55 7.84
C ALA A 42 18.23 -3.47 8.40
N ASP A 43 18.41 -2.21 8.00
CA ASP A 43 17.54 -1.10 8.37
C ASP A 43 16.14 -1.19 7.71
N GLU A 44 16.02 -1.83 6.57
CA GLU A 44 14.72 -2.15 5.96
C GLU A 44 14.02 -3.29 6.70
N VAL A 45 14.76 -4.37 7.01
CA VAL A 45 14.24 -5.50 7.78
C VAL A 45 13.74 -5.06 9.16
N ALA A 46 14.46 -4.14 9.81
CA ALA A 46 14.04 -3.58 11.10
C ALA A 46 12.68 -2.85 11.06
N ARG A 47 12.21 -2.45 9.88
CA ARG A 47 10.90 -1.79 9.69
C ARG A 47 9.75 -2.76 9.38
N ASP A 48 10.04 -4.04 9.15
CA ASP A 48 9.03 -5.04 8.79
C ASP A 48 7.87 -5.14 9.79
N PRO A 49 8.12 -5.08 11.13
CA PRO A 49 7.05 -5.12 12.11
C PRO A 49 6.03 -3.98 12.00
N LEU A 50 6.41 -2.85 11.39
CA LEU A 50 5.55 -1.68 11.19
C LEU A 50 5.01 -1.58 9.76
N ARG A 51 5.59 -2.31 8.81
CA ARG A 51 5.21 -2.25 7.39
C ARG A 51 4.49 -3.47 6.88
N HIS A 52 4.45 -4.54 7.66
CA HIS A 52 3.73 -5.79 7.35
C HIS A 52 3.94 -6.29 5.92
N PRO A 53 5.21 -6.48 5.44
CA PRO A 53 5.50 -6.65 4.02
C PRO A 53 4.80 -7.86 3.39
N ALA A 54 4.71 -9.00 4.07
CA ALA A 54 4.02 -10.17 3.54
C ALA A 54 2.52 -9.93 3.34
N GLU A 55 1.90 -9.19 4.26
CA GLU A 55 0.48 -8.80 4.15
C GLU A 55 0.27 -7.81 3.01
N MET A 56 1.20 -6.87 2.80
CA MET A 56 1.13 -5.91 1.68
C MET A 56 1.29 -6.62 0.33
N LEU A 57 2.22 -7.58 0.21
CA LEU A 57 2.36 -8.42 -0.98
C LEU A 57 1.07 -9.20 -1.30
N ALA A 58 0.45 -9.78 -0.26
CA ALA A 58 -0.82 -10.49 -0.39
C ALA A 58 -1.97 -9.56 -0.79
N PHE A 59 -2.06 -8.40 -0.15
CA PHE A 59 -3.08 -7.42 -0.47
C PHE A 59 -2.93 -6.89 -1.90
N ALA A 60 -1.70 -6.63 -2.35
CA ALA A 60 -1.41 -6.25 -3.73
C ALA A 60 -1.53 -7.40 -4.74
N ARG A 61 -1.80 -8.63 -4.27
CA ARG A 61 -1.91 -9.85 -5.09
C ARG A 61 -0.69 -10.07 -5.99
N VAL A 62 0.50 -9.81 -5.44
CA VAL A 62 1.75 -9.96 -6.20
C VAL A 62 2.00 -11.42 -6.55
N GLN A 63 2.26 -11.73 -7.81
CA GLN A 63 2.45 -13.09 -8.31
C GLN A 63 3.69 -13.20 -9.22
N PRO A 64 4.27 -14.40 -9.35
CA PRO A 64 5.33 -14.66 -10.33
C PRO A 64 4.93 -14.25 -11.76
N GLY A 65 5.86 -13.67 -12.49
CA GLY A 65 5.66 -13.27 -13.88
C GLY A 65 4.97 -11.92 -14.10
N GLN A 66 4.50 -11.25 -13.03
CA GLN A 66 3.86 -9.94 -13.14
C GLN A 66 4.83 -8.81 -13.49
N LYS A 67 4.29 -7.76 -14.12
CA LYS A 67 4.95 -6.48 -14.35
C LYS A 67 4.38 -5.44 -13.38
N ILE A 68 5.24 -4.89 -12.53
CA ILE A 68 4.86 -3.98 -11.45
C ILE A 68 5.61 -2.66 -11.60
N ALA A 69 4.91 -1.53 -11.50
CA ALA A 69 5.56 -0.24 -11.29
C ALA A 69 5.47 0.15 -9.81
N ASP A 70 6.63 0.43 -9.21
CA ASP A 70 6.77 1.02 -7.88
C ASP A 70 7.05 2.52 -8.06
N ILE A 71 6.04 3.33 -7.75
CA ILE A 71 6.09 4.78 -7.97
C ILE A 71 6.82 5.46 -6.82
N ARG A 72 7.92 6.14 -7.12
CA ARG A 72 8.84 6.75 -6.15
C ARG A 72 9.29 5.73 -5.09
N PRO A 73 10.06 4.71 -5.49
CA PRO A 73 10.44 3.57 -4.63
C PRO A 73 11.28 3.97 -3.40
N GLY A 74 11.75 5.20 -3.33
CA GLY A 74 12.64 5.68 -2.29
C GLY A 74 13.95 4.89 -2.23
N ALA A 75 14.22 4.21 -1.10
CA ALA A 75 15.36 3.30 -0.97
C ALA A 75 15.09 1.89 -1.57
N GLY A 76 13.85 1.63 -2.02
CA GLY A 76 13.52 0.36 -2.69
C GLY A 76 12.94 -0.73 -1.80
N TYR A 77 12.38 -0.36 -0.65
CA TYR A 77 11.81 -1.32 0.30
C TYR A 77 10.85 -2.32 -0.37
N PHE A 78 9.83 -1.82 -1.08
CA PHE A 78 8.87 -2.68 -1.76
C PHE A 78 9.40 -3.20 -3.10
N THR A 79 10.23 -2.43 -3.81
CA THR A 79 10.85 -2.87 -5.07
C THR A 79 11.60 -4.19 -4.91
N ARG A 80 12.40 -4.36 -3.83
CA ARG A 80 13.12 -5.62 -3.54
C ARG A 80 12.18 -6.79 -3.31
N LEU A 81 11.13 -6.57 -2.54
CA LEU A 81 10.11 -7.58 -2.27
C LEU A 81 9.39 -7.99 -3.55
N PHE A 82 9.00 -7.03 -4.38
CA PHE A 82 8.36 -7.29 -5.67
C PHE A 82 9.29 -8.08 -6.58
N ALA A 83 10.55 -7.64 -6.72
CA ALA A 83 11.54 -8.31 -7.58
C ALA A 83 11.71 -9.80 -7.22
N ARG A 84 11.71 -10.13 -5.92
CA ARG A 84 11.81 -11.52 -5.45
C ARG A 84 10.56 -12.33 -5.75
N VAL A 85 9.37 -11.76 -5.58
CA VAL A 85 8.12 -12.49 -5.82
C VAL A 85 7.84 -12.68 -7.30
N VAL A 86 8.01 -11.62 -8.12
CA VAL A 86 7.74 -11.75 -9.57
C VAL A 86 8.75 -12.63 -10.29
N GLY A 87 9.98 -12.76 -9.75
CA GLY A 87 11.02 -13.65 -10.27
C GLY A 87 11.49 -13.30 -11.68
N GLU A 88 12.23 -14.22 -12.32
CA GLU A 88 12.83 -14.00 -13.65
C GLU A 88 11.80 -13.80 -14.77
N GLY A 89 10.61 -14.37 -14.63
CA GLY A 89 9.52 -14.20 -15.61
C GLY A 89 8.74 -12.89 -15.48
N GLY A 90 8.99 -12.13 -14.41
CA GLY A 90 8.34 -10.85 -14.14
C GLY A 90 9.29 -9.67 -14.24
N HIS A 91 8.78 -8.46 -14.03
CA HIS A 91 9.59 -7.25 -14.09
C HIS A 91 9.08 -6.18 -13.13
N VAL A 92 10.00 -5.41 -12.52
CA VAL A 92 9.67 -4.28 -11.65
C VAL A 92 10.27 -2.99 -12.22
N TYR A 93 9.43 -2.02 -12.45
CA TYR A 93 9.82 -0.68 -12.86
C TYR A 93 9.91 0.22 -11.62
N ALA A 94 11.13 0.61 -11.24
CA ALA A 94 11.40 1.61 -10.23
C ALA A 94 11.21 3.00 -10.85
N PHE A 95 10.01 3.58 -10.70
CA PHE A 95 9.66 4.84 -11.37
C PHE A 95 10.11 6.03 -10.54
N VAL A 96 11.05 6.79 -11.08
CA VAL A 96 11.64 8.00 -10.47
C VAL A 96 11.17 9.24 -11.22
N LEU A 97 10.69 10.25 -10.50
CA LEU A 97 10.30 11.53 -11.08
C LEU A 97 11.49 12.24 -11.71
N ASN A 98 11.32 12.79 -12.91
CA ASN A 98 12.33 13.64 -13.56
C ASN A 98 12.81 14.75 -12.63
N LYS A 99 11.89 15.38 -11.91
CA LYS A 99 12.16 16.49 -10.97
C LYS A 99 13.08 16.11 -9.80
N THR A 100 13.06 14.85 -9.37
CA THR A 100 13.86 14.34 -8.25
C THR A 100 14.97 13.41 -8.69
N ALA A 101 15.15 13.22 -10.00
CA ALA A 101 16.02 12.21 -10.59
C ALA A 101 17.48 12.32 -10.11
N GLU A 102 18.04 13.52 -10.01
CA GLU A 102 19.43 13.71 -9.55
C GLU A 102 19.66 13.08 -8.17
N ARG A 103 18.71 13.23 -7.27
CA ARG A 103 18.78 12.70 -5.89
C ARG A 103 18.42 11.23 -5.79
N GLU A 104 17.44 10.76 -6.58
CA GLU A 104 16.81 9.45 -6.41
C GLU A 104 17.37 8.38 -7.35
N ASN A 105 17.89 8.76 -8.53
CA ASN A 105 18.50 7.81 -9.47
C ASN A 105 19.60 6.93 -8.87
N PRO A 106 20.54 7.43 -8.05
CA PRO A 106 21.58 6.55 -7.48
C PRO A 106 21.01 5.41 -6.64
N ARG A 107 19.88 5.62 -5.97
CA ARG A 107 19.20 4.57 -5.19
C ARG A 107 18.51 3.55 -6.11
N ALA A 108 17.83 4.02 -7.15
CA ALA A 108 17.20 3.15 -8.13
C ALA A 108 18.24 2.35 -8.93
N ASP A 109 19.39 2.95 -9.28
CA ASP A 109 20.48 2.27 -9.97
C ASP A 109 21.09 1.16 -9.10
N ALA A 110 21.17 1.35 -7.78
CA ALA A 110 21.60 0.29 -6.86
C ALA A 110 20.62 -0.91 -6.84
N LEU A 111 19.31 -0.66 -7.00
CA LEU A 111 18.32 -1.72 -7.15
C LEU A 111 18.50 -2.48 -8.46
N VAL A 112 18.69 -1.77 -9.57
CA VAL A 112 18.96 -2.36 -10.89
C VAL A 112 20.22 -3.22 -10.87
N ALA A 113 21.28 -2.75 -10.21
CA ALA A 113 22.52 -3.51 -10.07
C ALA A 113 22.36 -4.79 -9.24
N THR A 114 21.39 -4.83 -8.31
CA THR A 114 21.18 -5.96 -7.40
C THR A 114 20.17 -6.98 -7.94
N TYR A 115 19.14 -6.50 -8.64
CA TYR A 115 18.02 -7.33 -9.11
C TYR A 115 17.91 -7.25 -10.64
N PRO A 116 18.27 -8.32 -11.39
CA PRO A 116 18.28 -8.30 -12.87
C PRO A 116 16.91 -8.02 -13.51
N ASN A 117 15.82 -8.28 -12.78
CA ASN A 117 14.45 -8.05 -13.20
C ASN A 117 13.89 -6.69 -12.71
N VAL A 118 14.75 -5.76 -12.33
CA VAL A 118 14.40 -4.38 -12.00
C VAL A 118 15.00 -3.43 -13.03
N SER A 119 14.21 -2.46 -13.49
CA SER A 119 14.71 -1.34 -14.28
C SER A 119 14.27 -0.02 -13.66
N ARG A 120 15.13 1.00 -13.82
CA ARG A 120 14.76 2.38 -13.51
C ARG A 120 14.05 3.00 -14.71
N VAL A 121 12.93 3.66 -14.44
CA VAL A 121 12.21 4.48 -15.41
C VAL A 121 12.16 5.90 -14.87
N ASN A 122 12.65 6.87 -15.64
CA ASN A 122 12.48 8.28 -15.32
C ASN A 122 11.30 8.86 -16.12
N GLY A 123 10.47 9.65 -15.48
CA GLY A 123 9.32 10.26 -16.13
C GLY A 123 8.60 11.29 -15.28
N ASP A 124 7.57 11.88 -15.83
CA ASP A 124 6.61 12.72 -15.15
C ASP A 124 5.32 11.93 -14.92
N LEU A 125 4.64 12.16 -13.81
CA LEU A 125 3.50 11.34 -13.41
C LEU A 125 2.26 11.54 -14.28
N ASP A 126 2.20 12.64 -14.99
CA ASP A 126 1.13 12.97 -15.95
C ASP A 126 1.51 12.66 -17.41
N ALA A 127 2.61 11.90 -17.61
CA ALA A 127 3.10 11.44 -18.91
C ALA A 127 3.85 10.10 -18.78
N MET A 128 3.38 9.20 -17.92
CA MET A 128 4.02 7.92 -17.67
C MET A 128 3.99 7.00 -18.88
N THR A 129 5.14 6.42 -19.19
CA THR A 129 5.28 5.41 -20.25
C THR A 129 6.05 4.21 -19.75
N PHE A 130 5.57 3.02 -20.11
CA PHE A 130 6.21 1.73 -19.83
C PHE A 130 6.29 0.93 -21.13
N ASP A 131 7.26 0.05 -21.24
CA ASP A 131 7.48 -0.79 -22.43
C ASP A 131 6.42 -1.91 -22.59
N ALA A 132 5.62 -2.13 -21.56
CA ALA A 132 4.52 -3.09 -21.59
C ALA A 132 3.42 -2.71 -20.59
N PRO A 133 2.15 -3.15 -20.82
CA PRO A 133 1.07 -2.96 -19.85
C PRO A 133 1.38 -3.63 -18.52
N LEU A 134 1.00 -2.97 -17.42
CA LEU A 134 1.29 -3.37 -16.05
C LEU A 134 0.20 -4.23 -15.44
N ASP A 135 0.58 -5.16 -14.55
CA ASP A 135 -0.34 -5.92 -13.72
C ASP A 135 -0.68 -5.14 -12.43
N VAL A 136 0.32 -4.46 -11.85
CA VAL A 136 0.16 -3.67 -10.62
C VAL A 136 0.92 -2.35 -10.75
N VAL A 137 0.30 -1.27 -10.32
CA VAL A 137 0.98 -0.03 -9.93
C VAL A 137 0.89 0.09 -8.42
N PHE A 138 2.03 0.33 -7.78
CA PHE A 138 2.12 0.44 -6.33
C PHE A 138 2.70 1.80 -5.94
N MET A 139 2.11 2.42 -4.92
CA MET A 139 2.53 3.72 -4.41
C MET A 139 2.46 3.69 -2.88
N SER A 140 3.57 4.00 -2.21
CA SER A 140 3.65 3.93 -0.75
C SER A 140 4.11 5.23 -0.14
N GLN A 141 3.21 5.90 0.59
CA GLN A 141 3.47 7.13 1.34
C GLN A 141 3.89 8.33 0.45
N GLU A 142 3.31 8.42 -0.75
CA GLU A 142 3.70 9.39 -1.76
C GLU A 142 2.51 10.13 -2.39
N TYR A 143 1.30 9.57 -2.36
CA TYR A 143 0.15 10.17 -3.06
C TYR A 143 -0.19 11.56 -2.53
N HIS A 144 -0.14 11.76 -1.20
CA HIS A 144 -0.37 13.06 -0.57
C HIS A 144 0.62 14.12 -1.06
N ASP A 145 1.88 13.75 -1.33
CA ASP A 145 2.93 14.68 -1.80
C ASP A 145 2.58 15.30 -3.16
N PHE A 146 1.83 14.58 -4.01
CA PHE A 146 1.47 15.05 -5.35
C PHE A 146 0.40 16.14 -5.35
N HIS A 147 -0.26 16.37 -4.23
CA HIS A 147 -1.09 17.55 -4.00
C HIS A 147 -0.29 18.79 -3.59
N ILE A 148 0.99 18.64 -3.24
CA ILE A 148 1.83 19.76 -2.84
C ILE A 148 2.32 20.51 -4.10
N PRO A 149 2.07 21.83 -4.24
CA PRO A 149 2.36 22.57 -5.46
C PRO A 149 3.82 22.47 -5.94
N ARG A 150 4.77 22.31 -5.02
CA ARG A 150 6.19 22.18 -5.38
C ARG A 150 6.50 20.98 -6.27
N PHE A 151 5.67 19.92 -6.27
CA PHE A 151 5.86 18.77 -7.15
C PHE A 151 5.35 19.05 -8.58
N GLY A 152 4.36 19.92 -8.74
CA GLY A 152 3.83 20.32 -10.03
C GLY A 152 3.05 19.22 -10.75
N VAL A 153 2.48 18.28 -10.00
CA VAL A 153 1.73 17.14 -10.52
C VAL A 153 0.26 17.49 -10.69
N ASP A 154 -0.31 17.20 -11.84
CA ASP A 154 -1.75 17.16 -12.04
C ASP A 154 -2.26 15.75 -11.63
N VAL A 155 -2.82 15.65 -10.42
CA VAL A 155 -3.30 14.38 -9.86
C VAL A 155 -4.37 13.73 -10.72
N THR A 156 -5.21 14.50 -11.41
CA THR A 156 -6.22 13.97 -12.32
C THR A 156 -5.58 13.26 -13.51
N LYS A 157 -4.58 13.87 -14.11
CA LYS A 157 -3.81 13.25 -15.21
C LYS A 157 -2.98 12.08 -14.74
N MET A 158 -2.33 12.21 -13.57
CA MET A 158 -1.60 11.10 -12.96
C MET A 158 -2.47 9.86 -12.81
N ASN A 159 -3.66 9.99 -12.22
CA ASN A 159 -4.58 8.86 -12.06
C ASN A 159 -5.06 8.30 -13.41
N ALA A 160 -5.30 9.15 -14.41
CA ALA A 160 -5.67 8.73 -15.75
C ALA A 160 -4.52 7.97 -16.45
N ASP A 161 -3.27 8.40 -16.27
CA ASP A 161 -2.10 7.72 -16.85
C ASP A 161 -1.81 6.38 -16.14
N ILE A 162 -1.99 6.30 -14.81
CA ILE A 162 -1.94 5.02 -14.09
C ILE A 162 -3.02 4.08 -14.64
N PHE A 163 -4.24 4.58 -14.81
CA PHE A 163 -5.33 3.78 -15.40
C PHE A 163 -4.97 3.27 -16.79
N LYS A 164 -4.40 4.12 -17.65
CA LYS A 164 -3.97 3.75 -19.00
C LYS A 164 -2.85 2.70 -18.99
N ALA A 165 -1.87 2.84 -18.10
CA ALA A 165 -0.72 1.95 -18.00
C ALA A 165 -1.08 0.52 -17.57
N LEU A 166 -2.16 0.36 -16.82
CA LEU A 166 -2.60 -0.94 -16.33
C LEU A 166 -3.33 -1.75 -17.40
N LYS A 167 -3.17 -3.08 -17.36
CA LYS A 167 -4.00 -4.04 -18.09
C LYS A 167 -5.45 -3.96 -17.59
N PRO A 168 -6.46 -4.38 -18.40
CA PRO A 168 -7.78 -4.72 -17.87
C PRO A 168 -7.65 -5.71 -16.70
N GLY A 169 -8.33 -5.44 -15.58
CA GLY A 169 -8.19 -6.21 -14.34
C GLY A 169 -6.95 -5.88 -13.50
N GLY A 170 -6.02 -5.05 -14.01
CA GLY A 170 -4.82 -4.62 -13.27
C GLY A 170 -5.16 -3.78 -12.03
N LEU A 171 -4.24 -3.75 -11.08
CA LEU A 171 -4.45 -3.18 -9.75
C LEU A 171 -3.62 -1.91 -9.53
N PHE A 172 -4.25 -0.90 -8.94
CA PHE A 172 -3.55 0.22 -8.34
C PHE A 172 -3.65 0.11 -6.81
N VAL A 173 -2.52 0.02 -6.13
CA VAL A 173 -2.44 -0.12 -4.67
C VAL A 173 -1.74 1.08 -4.09
N VAL A 174 -2.38 1.71 -3.12
CA VAL A 174 -1.86 2.90 -2.44
C VAL A 174 -1.83 2.66 -0.94
N ILE A 175 -0.69 2.95 -0.33
CA ILE A 175 -0.54 3.10 1.12
C ILE A 175 -0.27 4.58 1.35
N ASP A 176 -1.02 5.23 2.25
CA ASP A 176 -0.71 6.62 2.59
C ASP A 176 -1.11 6.99 4.02
N HIS A 177 -0.56 8.12 4.50
CA HIS A 177 -0.78 8.63 5.83
C HIS A 177 -2.18 9.23 5.95
N GLN A 178 -2.97 8.70 6.88
CA GLN A 178 -4.34 9.13 7.13
C GLN A 178 -4.36 10.54 7.74
N ALA A 179 -5.17 11.42 7.15
CA ALA A 179 -5.54 12.70 7.75
C ALA A 179 -6.84 12.57 8.56
N ALA A 180 -7.09 13.55 9.44
CA ALA A 180 -8.34 13.61 10.19
C ALA A 180 -9.57 13.64 9.26
N PRO A 181 -10.71 13.06 9.67
CA PRO A 181 -11.95 13.11 8.90
C PRO A 181 -12.37 14.54 8.53
N GLY A 182 -12.69 14.76 7.25
CA GLY A 182 -13.07 16.07 6.72
C GLY A 182 -11.90 16.98 6.33
N ALA A 183 -10.65 16.56 6.54
CA ALA A 183 -9.48 17.33 6.13
C ALA A 183 -9.25 17.31 4.60
N GLY A 184 -9.73 16.27 3.90
CA GLY A 184 -9.47 16.12 2.49
C GLY A 184 -7.97 16.09 2.18
N ASN A 185 -7.49 17.04 1.37
CA ASN A 185 -6.06 17.25 1.06
C ASN A 185 -5.52 18.59 1.61
N THR A 186 -6.23 19.26 2.51
CA THR A 186 -5.85 20.61 2.98
C THR A 186 -4.61 20.63 3.87
N VAL A 187 -4.21 19.48 4.43
CA VAL A 187 -3.09 19.33 5.36
C VAL A 187 -1.86 18.64 4.74
N VAL A 188 -1.86 18.38 3.42
CA VAL A 188 -0.77 17.66 2.75
C VAL A 188 0.58 18.38 2.89
N GLU A 189 0.60 19.71 2.82
CA GLU A 189 1.84 20.48 2.91
C GLU A 189 2.34 20.65 4.35
N THR A 190 1.45 20.67 5.32
CA THR A 190 1.79 20.90 6.72
C THR A 190 2.02 19.63 7.52
N LEU A 191 1.17 18.60 7.30
CA LEU A 191 1.21 17.35 8.06
C LEU A 191 1.70 16.16 7.25
N HIS A 192 1.82 16.28 5.92
CA HIS A 192 2.09 15.16 5.00
C HIS A 192 1.08 14.01 5.17
N ARG A 193 -0.22 14.39 5.18
CA ARG A 193 -1.34 13.46 5.32
C ARG A 193 -2.44 13.80 4.32
N ILE A 194 -3.18 12.79 3.87
CA ILE A 194 -4.37 12.93 3.03
C ILE A 194 -5.50 12.10 3.64
N GLU A 195 -6.74 12.56 3.50
CA GLU A 195 -7.89 11.76 3.87
C GLU A 195 -8.11 10.64 2.84
N GLY A 196 -8.17 9.37 3.28
CA GLY A 196 -8.37 8.24 2.39
C GLY A 196 -9.63 8.37 1.53
N ALA A 197 -10.70 8.97 2.06
CA ALA A 197 -11.92 9.26 1.30
C ALA A 197 -11.68 10.26 0.14
N GLN A 198 -10.75 11.22 0.29
CA GLN A 198 -10.36 12.13 -0.79
C GLN A 198 -9.63 11.36 -1.89
N LEU A 199 -8.58 10.62 -1.54
CA LEU A 199 -7.83 9.79 -2.48
C LEU A 199 -8.77 8.85 -3.24
N ARG A 200 -9.67 8.17 -2.53
CA ARG A 200 -10.61 7.25 -3.16
C ARG A 200 -11.46 7.92 -4.22
N ARG A 201 -12.04 9.10 -3.93
CA ARG A 201 -12.84 9.86 -4.92
C ARG A 201 -12.04 10.22 -6.18
N GLU A 202 -10.79 10.62 -6.01
CA GLU A 202 -9.91 11.00 -7.12
C GLU A 202 -9.54 9.83 -8.01
N VAL A 203 -9.22 8.68 -7.42
CA VAL A 203 -8.88 7.47 -8.16
C VAL A 203 -10.11 6.88 -8.85
N GLU A 204 -11.27 6.83 -8.18
CA GLU A 204 -12.53 6.39 -8.79
C GLU A 204 -12.96 7.32 -9.94
N ALA A 205 -12.70 8.63 -9.86
CA ALA A 205 -12.97 9.58 -10.95
C ALA A 205 -12.17 9.30 -12.23
N ALA A 206 -11.01 8.63 -12.12
CA ALA A 206 -10.22 8.19 -13.28
C ALA A 206 -10.75 6.89 -13.93
N GLY A 207 -11.83 6.30 -13.39
CA GLY A 207 -12.47 5.09 -13.92
C GLY A 207 -12.15 3.80 -13.17
N PHE A 208 -11.37 3.86 -12.11
CA PHE A 208 -11.11 2.70 -11.25
C PHE A 208 -12.33 2.30 -10.42
N VAL A 209 -12.38 1.02 -10.06
CA VAL A 209 -13.34 0.49 -9.09
C VAL A 209 -12.58 0.17 -7.79
N PHE A 210 -13.09 0.64 -6.66
CA PHE A 210 -12.55 0.27 -5.36
C PHE A 210 -12.68 -1.24 -5.14
N ASP A 211 -11.56 -1.93 -4.86
CA ASP A 211 -11.48 -3.41 -4.77
C ASP A 211 -11.13 -3.89 -3.35
N GLY A 212 -10.99 -2.98 -2.41
CA GLY A 212 -10.82 -3.31 -1.00
C GLY A 212 -9.80 -2.45 -0.26
N GLU A 213 -9.76 -2.67 1.05
CA GLU A 213 -8.86 -2.00 1.98
C GLU A 213 -8.20 -3.00 2.94
N SER A 214 -7.09 -2.61 3.54
CA SER A 214 -6.42 -3.36 4.61
C SER A 214 -6.10 -2.44 5.78
N SER A 215 -6.31 -2.94 6.99
CA SER A 215 -5.96 -2.28 8.25
C SER A 215 -4.60 -2.70 8.81
N ALA A 216 -3.80 -3.45 8.06
CA ALA A 216 -2.55 -4.02 8.55
C ALA A 216 -1.55 -2.98 9.07
N VAL A 217 -1.58 -1.75 8.53
CA VAL A 217 -0.71 -0.63 8.95
C VAL A 217 -1.50 0.51 9.61
N ALA A 218 -2.74 0.26 10.01
CA ALA A 218 -3.54 1.23 10.74
C ALA A 218 -3.02 1.39 12.17
N ASN A 219 -3.00 2.64 12.65
CA ASN A 219 -2.65 2.96 14.03
C ASN A 219 -3.67 3.91 14.66
N PRO A 220 -4.74 3.40 15.28
CA PRO A 220 -5.82 4.23 15.83
C PRO A 220 -5.40 5.08 17.04
N VAL A 221 -4.16 4.95 17.53
CA VAL A 221 -3.61 5.83 18.58
C VAL A 221 -3.10 7.16 18.02
N ASP A 222 -2.79 7.21 16.72
CA ASP A 222 -2.42 8.45 16.04
C ASP A 222 -3.66 9.34 15.85
N ASP A 223 -3.65 10.51 16.46
CA ASP A 223 -4.76 11.49 16.42
C ASP A 223 -4.78 12.37 15.16
N HIS A 224 -3.86 12.11 14.21
CA HIS A 224 -3.70 12.80 12.93
C HIS A 224 -3.33 14.29 13.03
N THR A 225 -2.89 14.78 14.19
CA THR A 225 -2.58 16.20 14.40
C THR A 225 -1.13 16.56 14.17
N MET A 226 -0.22 15.58 14.24
CA MET A 226 1.22 15.78 14.07
C MET A 226 1.68 15.54 12.62
N ASN A 227 2.73 16.27 12.22
CA ASN A 227 3.44 16.00 10.98
C ASN A 227 4.08 14.60 11.04
N VAL A 228 3.99 13.84 9.96
CA VAL A 228 4.46 12.44 9.88
C VAL A 228 5.97 12.27 10.13
N PHE A 229 6.74 13.35 10.02
CA PHE A 229 8.19 13.36 10.29
C PHE A 229 8.54 13.71 11.73
N ASP A 230 7.55 14.05 12.59
CA ASP A 230 7.78 14.29 14.00
C ASP A 230 8.34 13.01 14.67
N GLU A 231 9.38 13.15 15.49
CA GLU A 231 10.07 12.01 16.12
C GLU A 231 9.16 11.16 17.00
N ALA A 232 8.14 11.76 17.60
CA ALA A 232 7.19 11.05 18.46
C ALA A 232 6.35 10.01 17.71
N ILE A 233 6.10 10.25 16.41
CA ILE A 233 5.17 9.45 15.61
C ILE A 233 5.79 8.87 14.33
N ARG A 234 6.99 9.28 13.97
CA ARG A 234 7.66 8.87 12.74
C ARG A 234 7.73 7.35 12.62
N GLY A 235 7.24 6.81 11.50
CA GLY A 235 7.14 5.37 11.26
C GLY A 235 6.01 4.67 12.00
N LYS A 236 5.20 5.40 12.80
CA LYS A 236 4.07 4.87 13.57
C LYS A 236 2.77 5.64 13.29
N THR A 237 2.73 6.41 12.22
CA THR A 237 1.52 7.13 11.80
C THR A 237 0.41 6.15 11.44
N ASP A 238 -0.84 6.57 11.63
CA ASP A 238 -1.98 5.88 11.06
C ASP A 238 -1.93 5.94 9.54
N GLN A 239 -2.15 4.81 8.89
CA GLN A 239 -2.11 4.67 7.44
C GLN A 239 -3.28 3.84 6.95
N PHE A 240 -3.82 4.23 5.81
CA PHE A 240 -4.76 3.41 5.07
C PHE A 240 -4.04 2.68 3.92
N VAL A 241 -4.56 1.53 3.54
CA VAL A 241 -4.12 0.76 2.38
C VAL A 241 -5.33 0.51 1.51
N TYR A 242 -5.34 1.07 0.32
CA TYR A 242 -6.43 0.91 -0.64
C TYR A 242 -5.96 0.19 -1.89
N ARG A 243 -6.83 -0.65 -2.41
CA ARG A 243 -6.66 -1.31 -3.70
C ARG A 243 -7.80 -0.94 -4.61
N PHE A 244 -7.43 -0.54 -5.81
CA PHE A 244 -8.35 -0.23 -6.90
C PHE A 244 -8.08 -1.16 -8.07
N ARG A 245 -9.10 -1.46 -8.84
CA ARG A 245 -9.01 -2.33 -10.00
C ARG A 245 -9.47 -1.59 -11.24
N LYS A 246 -8.68 -1.68 -12.33
CA LYS A 246 -9.14 -1.27 -13.66
C LYS A 246 -10.21 -2.27 -14.14
N PRO A 247 -11.42 -1.83 -14.50
CA PRO A 247 -12.42 -2.71 -15.12
C PRO A 247 -11.88 -3.45 -16.34
N GLY A 248 -12.49 -4.61 -16.64
CA GLY A 248 -12.17 -5.40 -17.84
C GLY A 248 -12.87 -4.88 -19.10
#